data_205b54aa592d0f00a85315e3e016a637
#
_entry.id   205b54aa592d0f00a85315e3e016a637
#
_cell.length_a   1.000
_cell.length_b   1.000
_cell.length_c   1.000
_cell.angle_alpha   90.00
_cell.angle_beta   90.00
_cell.angle_gamma   90.00
#
_symmetry.space_group_name_H-M   'P 1'
#
loop_
_entity.id
_entity.type
_entity.pdbx_description
1 polymer ?
#
loop_
_entity_poly.entity_id
_entity_poly.type
_entity_poly.pdbx_seq_one_letter_code
_entity_poly.pdbx_strand_id
1 'polypeptide(L)'
;MSKLLFNRAFSEHTIEEVPSLEILNSTILFKQKEGLKCVEITQDKRLNTNFYIGVDWLKKKEIAIYVEPKLNDSSQQTDYLKMLVSCLRHSDIANYTRDLYEIKFEEPFIEINQKQDLITPLLVVQFLQLLKTIVRKGLKKSYYKVEQNLNSKIKGKVLVSQTLKQNVIKNKPTQTYCQYDEFGFNCIENRILKRTLVFIQQYLSLFPTYAKLVSPIINYCVPAFHEVDEKIDLKRLKSVSQNSFYKEYKEALHIANLILKRFGYNIKEIETQNGKTVKVPPFWIDMPKLFELYILGLLKDKYFNRIQFQIQGTYGQPDFVLIDENLKMIIDTKYKRKYQEEK
;
A
#
# COMPACT_ATOMS: atom_id res chain seq x y z
N MET A 1 -0.20 7.73 25.71
CA MET A 1 0.85 7.56 24.69
C MET A 1 1.26 6.10 24.70
N SER A 2 1.17 5.42 23.56
CA SER A 2 1.67 4.04 23.41
C SER A 2 3.20 4.05 23.52
N LYS A 3 3.76 3.13 24.31
CA LYS A 3 5.21 2.95 24.36
C LYS A 3 5.59 1.73 23.53
N LEU A 4 6.62 1.86 22.69
CA LEU A 4 7.28 0.70 22.12
C LEU A 4 7.99 -0.07 23.24
N LEU A 5 7.93 -1.39 23.17
CA LEU A 5 8.63 -2.26 24.10
C LEU A 5 10.13 -1.91 24.08
N PHE A 6 10.69 -1.56 25.25
CA PHE A 6 12.07 -1.11 25.40
C PHE A 6 12.53 0.07 24.53
N ASN A 7 11.61 0.79 23.86
CA ASN A 7 11.94 1.90 22.93
C ASN A 7 12.98 1.52 21.85
N ARG A 8 13.04 0.26 21.47
CA ARG A 8 13.94 -0.24 20.42
C ARG A 8 13.20 -1.14 19.43
N ALA A 9 13.83 -1.37 18.28
CA ALA A 9 13.43 -2.39 17.33
C ALA A 9 13.98 -3.76 17.75
N PHE A 10 13.23 -4.81 17.48
CA PHE A 10 13.68 -6.19 17.57
C PHE A 10 14.00 -6.71 16.16
N SER A 11 15.02 -7.54 16.05
CA SER A 11 15.30 -8.20 14.76
C SER A 11 14.33 -9.37 14.55
N GLU A 12 13.93 -9.62 13.32
CA GLU A 12 13.19 -10.84 12.99
C GLU A 12 14.03 -12.11 13.22
N HIS A 13 13.36 -13.21 13.51
CA HIS A 13 13.97 -14.53 13.75
C HIS A 13 15.01 -14.53 14.87
N THR A 14 14.68 -13.88 16.00
CA THR A 14 15.51 -13.84 17.21
C THR A 14 14.76 -14.31 18.46
N ILE A 15 15.53 -14.70 19.47
CA ILE A 15 15.03 -15.05 20.79
C ILE A 15 15.74 -14.16 21.80
N GLU A 16 15.00 -13.36 22.53
CA GLU A 16 15.55 -12.43 23.53
C GLU A 16 14.81 -12.56 24.87
N GLU A 17 15.48 -12.28 25.97
CA GLU A 17 14.85 -12.24 27.28
C GLU A 17 14.07 -10.93 27.50
N VAL A 18 12.88 -11.05 28.08
CA VAL A 18 11.98 -9.93 28.37
C VAL A 18 11.77 -9.82 29.88
N PRO A 19 12.22 -8.76 30.53
CA PRO A 19 12.11 -8.63 31.97
C PRO A 19 10.69 -8.36 32.51
N SER A 20 9.77 -7.91 31.65
CA SER A 20 8.42 -7.52 32.06
C SER A 20 7.49 -8.71 32.26
N LEU A 21 6.83 -8.76 33.42
CA LEU A 21 5.81 -9.77 33.75
C LEU A 21 4.44 -9.48 33.13
N GLU A 22 4.15 -8.23 32.79
CA GLU A 22 2.82 -7.78 32.33
C GLU A 22 2.40 -8.30 30.95
N ILE A 23 3.35 -8.81 30.17
CA ILE A 23 3.15 -9.22 28.78
C ILE A 23 3.44 -10.71 28.55
N LEU A 24 3.56 -11.50 29.60
CA LEU A 24 3.76 -12.95 29.49
C LEU A 24 2.57 -13.62 28.79
N ASN A 25 2.85 -14.68 28.01
CA ASN A 25 1.88 -15.42 27.20
C ASN A 25 1.23 -14.59 26.07
N SER A 26 1.85 -13.51 25.65
CA SER A 26 1.36 -12.75 24.50
C SER A 26 1.78 -13.40 23.20
N THR A 27 0.82 -13.62 22.29
CA THR A 27 1.07 -14.20 20.96
C THR A 27 0.38 -13.32 19.91
N ILE A 28 1.14 -12.94 18.88
CA ILE A 28 0.63 -12.24 17.72
C ILE A 28 0.66 -13.18 16.53
N LEU A 29 -0.53 -13.42 15.94
CA LEU A 29 -0.70 -14.31 14.79
C LEU A 29 -0.76 -13.53 13.49
N PHE A 30 -0.23 -14.12 12.43
CA PHE A 30 -0.42 -13.66 11.06
C PHE A 30 -1.72 -14.30 10.50
N LYS A 31 -2.78 -13.50 10.40
CA LYS A 31 -4.12 -14.01 10.05
C LYS A 31 -4.23 -14.55 8.62
N GLN A 32 -3.37 -14.10 7.71
CA GLN A 32 -3.38 -14.55 6.31
C GLN A 32 -2.96 -16.03 6.17
N LYS A 33 -2.27 -16.56 7.18
CA LYS A 33 -1.83 -17.96 7.22
C LYS A 33 -2.12 -18.54 8.60
N GLU A 34 -3.00 -19.52 8.68
CA GLU A 34 -3.40 -20.14 9.94
C GLU A 34 -2.21 -20.72 10.71
N GLY A 35 -2.19 -20.48 12.02
CA GLY A 35 -1.22 -21.05 12.95
C GLY A 35 0.17 -20.43 12.93
N LEU A 36 0.47 -19.48 12.04
CA LEU A 36 1.76 -18.82 12.00
C LEU A 36 1.82 -17.64 12.98
N LYS A 37 2.85 -17.65 13.82
CA LYS A 37 3.09 -16.64 14.84
C LYS A 37 4.07 -15.60 14.30
N CYS A 38 3.72 -14.32 14.40
CA CYS A 38 4.67 -13.22 14.14
C CYS A 38 5.59 -13.03 15.34
N VAL A 39 5.00 -13.02 16.53
CA VAL A 39 5.68 -12.81 17.81
C VAL A 39 5.04 -13.69 18.87
N GLU A 40 5.85 -14.23 19.75
CA GLU A 40 5.42 -14.99 20.92
C GLU A 40 6.26 -14.63 22.13
N ILE A 41 5.62 -14.36 23.26
CA ILE A 41 6.28 -14.19 24.57
C ILE A 41 5.85 -15.35 25.46
N THR A 42 6.81 -16.19 25.82
CA THR A 42 6.60 -17.40 26.61
C THR A 42 6.62 -17.12 28.11
N GLN A 43 6.16 -18.09 28.91
CA GLN A 43 6.22 -18.04 30.38
C GLN A 43 7.66 -17.88 30.90
N ASP A 44 8.64 -18.40 30.16
CA ASP A 44 10.06 -18.32 30.48
C ASP A 44 10.66 -16.92 30.23
N LYS A 45 9.81 -15.92 29.99
CA LYS A 45 10.21 -14.53 29.68
C LYS A 45 11.04 -14.43 28.41
N ARG A 46 10.84 -15.30 27.44
CA ARG A 46 11.50 -15.26 26.14
C ARG A 46 10.58 -14.66 25.09
N LEU A 47 11.07 -13.66 24.40
CA LEU A 47 10.45 -13.06 23.22
C LEU A 47 11.00 -13.79 21.99
N ASN A 48 10.13 -14.47 21.27
CA ASN A 48 10.45 -15.12 19.99
C ASN A 48 9.84 -14.30 18.86
N THR A 49 10.66 -13.77 17.97
CA THR A 49 10.24 -13.15 16.73
C THR A 49 10.43 -14.14 15.59
N ASN A 50 9.45 -14.26 14.71
CA ASN A 50 9.54 -15.10 13.53
C ASN A 50 9.98 -14.29 12.30
N PHE A 51 9.70 -14.78 11.09
CA PHE A 51 10.16 -14.22 9.82
C PHE A 51 9.27 -13.05 9.31
N TYR A 52 8.64 -12.31 10.22
CA TYR A 52 7.75 -11.20 9.91
C TYR A 52 8.31 -9.89 10.45
N ILE A 53 8.22 -8.86 9.65
CA ILE A 53 8.56 -7.50 10.07
C ILE A 53 7.31 -6.65 10.19
N GLY A 54 7.31 -5.71 11.12
CA GLY A 54 6.15 -4.85 11.32
C GLY A 54 6.03 -4.28 12.72
N VAL A 55 4.84 -3.81 13.04
CA VAL A 55 4.50 -3.27 14.35
C VAL A 55 3.10 -3.73 14.78
N ASP A 56 2.96 -4.12 16.03
CA ASP A 56 1.67 -4.53 16.58
C ASP A 56 1.58 -4.32 18.09
N TRP A 57 0.37 -4.48 18.62
CA TRP A 57 0.11 -4.39 20.04
C TRP A 57 0.40 -5.71 20.74
N LEU A 58 1.29 -5.69 21.72
CA LEU A 58 1.40 -6.76 22.73
C LEU A 58 0.33 -6.58 23.80
N LYS A 59 0.11 -5.33 24.25
CA LYS A 59 -1.00 -4.93 25.10
C LYS A 59 -1.69 -3.73 24.47
N LYS A 60 -2.93 -3.91 24.06
CA LYS A 60 -3.70 -2.92 23.27
C LYS A 60 -3.67 -1.53 23.90
N LYS A 61 -3.25 -0.53 23.13
CA LYS A 61 -3.09 0.89 23.50
C LYS A 61 -2.01 1.19 24.54
N GLU A 62 -1.34 0.20 25.09
CA GLU A 62 -0.32 0.38 26.12
C GLU A 62 1.08 0.04 25.62
N ILE A 63 1.28 -1.20 25.17
CA ILE A 63 2.59 -1.72 24.79
C ILE A 63 2.54 -2.23 23.36
N ALA A 64 3.39 -1.70 22.51
CA ALA A 64 3.57 -2.15 21.14
C ALA A 64 4.98 -2.69 20.93
N ILE A 65 5.12 -3.62 19.98
CA ILE A 65 6.40 -4.16 19.53
C ILE A 65 6.65 -3.75 18.08
N TYR A 66 7.90 -3.41 17.76
CA TYR A 66 8.37 -3.17 16.40
C TYR A 66 9.46 -4.19 16.06
N VAL A 67 9.28 -4.89 14.94
CA VAL A 67 10.22 -5.89 14.43
C VAL A 67 10.75 -5.44 13.08
N GLU A 68 12.07 -5.41 12.93
CA GLU A 68 12.78 -4.98 11.72
C GLU A 68 13.44 -6.16 10.98
N PRO A 69 13.82 -5.98 9.70
CA PRO A 69 14.52 -7.01 8.94
C PRO A 69 15.82 -7.44 9.61
N LYS A 70 16.07 -8.75 9.72
CA LYS A 70 17.31 -9.30 10.29
C LYS A 70 18.57 -8.98 9.48
N LEU A 71 18.42 -8.61 8.22
CA LEU A 71 19.54 -8.22 7.35
C LEU A 71 19.97 -6.77 7.57
N ASN A 72 19.25 -6.00 8.40
CA ASN A 72 19.68 -4.68 8.80
C ASN A 72 20.92 -4.78 9.69
N ASP A 73 21.93 -3.98 9.38
CA ASP A 73 23.09 -3.78 10.24
C ASP A 73 23.41 -2.26 10.35
N SER A 74 24.48 -1.92 11.06
CA SER A 74 24.87 -0.52 11.25
C SER A 74 25.28 0.20 9.97
N SER A 75 25.63 -0.54 8.91
CA SER A 75 26.14 -0.03 7.64
C SER A 75 25.15 -0.18 6.48
N GLN A 76 24.24 -1.17 6.55
CA GLN A 76 23.31 -1.50 5.47
C GLN A 76 21.91 -1.75 6.01
N GLN A 77 20.93 -1.15 5.35
CA GLN A 77 19.52 -1.42 5.60
C GLN A 77 18.92 -2.20 4.43
N THR A 78 18.08 -3.17 4.76
CA THR A 78 17.36 -3.97 3.76
C THR A 78 16.38 -3.07 3.02
N ASP A 79 16.60 -2.89 1.73
CA ASP A 79 15.68 -2.13 0.87
C ASP A 79 14.51 -3.00 0.41
N TYR A 80 13.62 -3.32 1.36
CA TYR A 80 12.39 -4.11 1.10
C TYR A 80 11.48 -3.44 0.08
N LEU A 81 11.54 -2.10 -0.08
CA LEU A 81 10.77 -1.38 -1.10
C LEU A 81 11.28 -1.65 -2.49
N LYS A 82 12.61 -1.64 -2.67
CA LYS A 82 13.22 -2.05 -3.93
C LYS A 82 12.85 -3.49 -4.27
N MET A 83 12.85 -4.37 -3.26
CA MET A 83 12.42 -5.75 -3.43
C MET A 83 10.97 -5.81 -3.91
N LEU A 84 10.06 -5.10 -3.25
CA LEU A 84 8.64 -5.05 -3.61
C LEU A 84 8.41 -4.46 -5.00
N VAL A 85 9.04 -3.32 -5.32
CA VAL A 85 8.89 -2.68 -6.65
C VAL A 85 9.41 -3.59 -7.74
N SER A 86 10.54 -4.28 -7.51
CA SER A 86 11.12 -5.19 -8.49
C SER A 86 10.20 -6.36 -8.79
N CYS A 87 9.60 -6.98 -7.76
CA CYS A 87 8.66 -8.10 -7.99
C CYS A 87 7.38 -7.64 -8.71
N LEU A 88 6.91 -6.43 -8.44
CA LEU A 88 5.67 -5.91 -9.03
C LEU A 88 5.82 -5.36 -10.47
N ARG A 89 7.02 -5.38 -11.06
CA ARG A 89 7.19 -5.07 -12.50
C ARG A 89 6.44 -6.05 -13.40
N HIS A 90 6.35 -7.29 -12.97
CA HIS A 90 5.66 -8.36 -13.68
C HIS A 90 4.22 -8.51 -13.19
N SER A 91 3.26 -8.35 -14.08
CA SER A 91 1.82 -8.35 -13.75
C SER A 91 1.31 -9.67 -13.15
N ASP A 92 1.94 -10.78 -13.50
CA ASP A 92 1.60 -12.12 -13.01
C ASP A 92 2.08 -12.34 -11.58
N ILE A 93 3.19 -11.70 -11.16
CA ILE A 93 3.68 -11.76 -9.78
C ILE A 93 2.69 -11.09 -8.80
N ALA A 94 1.95 -10.09 -9.24
CA ALA A 94 0.95 -9.43 -8.41
C ALA A 94 -0.09 -10.41 -7.83
N ASN A 95 -0.36 -11.52 -8.50
CA ASN A 95 -1.27 -12.55 -8.00
C ASN A 95 -0.76 -13.28 -6.74
N TYR A 96 0.57 -13.31 -6.54
CA TYR A 96 1.22 -13.96 -5.40
C TYR A 96 1.41 -13.04 -4.18
N THR A 97 1.03 -11.76 -4.28
CA THR A 97 1.23 -10.77 -3.20
C THR A 97 0.07 -10.68 -2.20
N ARG A 98 -1.01 -11.44 -2.37
CA ARG A 98 -2.24 -11.31 -1.57
C ARG A 98 -2.02 -11.55 -0.08
N ASP A 99 -1.21 -12.55 0.25
CA ASP A 99 -0.88 -12.96 1.61
C ASP A 99 0.56 -12.55 2.00
N LEU A 100 1.13 -11.57 1.30
CA LEU A 100 2.45 -11.02 1.59
C LEU A 100 2.48 -10.18 2.86
N TYR A 101 1.37 -9.51 3.14
CA TYR A 101 1.27 -8.62 4.30
C TYR A 101 -0.14 -8.62 4.87
N GLU A 102 -0.23 -8.21 6.12
CA GLU A 102 -1.49 -7.98 6.84
C GLU A 102 -1.47 -6.58 7.44
N ILE A 103 -2.60 -5.85 7.34
CA ILE A 103 -2.78 -4.54 7.95
C ILE A 103 -4.06 -4.56 8.76
N LYS A 104 -3.99 -4.20 10.05
CA LYS A 104 -5.10 -4.24 11.00
C LYS A 104 -5.71 -2.85 11.18
N PHE A 105 -6.48 -2.38 10.20
CA PHE A 105 -7.04 -1.02 10.19
C PHE A 105 -8.07 -0.74 11.29
N GLU A 106 -8.72 -1.79 11.78
CA GLU A 106 -9.73 -1.69 12.86
C GLU A 106 -9.07 -1.55 14.25
N GLU A 107 -7.76 -1.80 14.33
CA GLU A 107 -7.00 -1.69 15.57
C GLU A 107 -6.53 -0.25 15.82
N PRO A 108 -6.32 0.15 17.09
CA PRO A 108 -5.75 1.45 17.40
C PRO A 108 -4.40 1.64 16.74
N PHE A 109 -4.16 2.86 16.26
CA PHE A 109 -2.89 3.20 15.60
C PHE A 109 -1.76 3.30 16.62
N ILE A 110 -0.55 2.91 16.18
CA ILE A 110 0.68 2.92 16.96
C ILE A 110 1.53 4.11 16.50
N GLU A 111 2.13 4.83 17.44
CA GLU A 111 3.10 5.87 17.14
C GLU A 111 4.48 5.27 16.96
N ILE A 112 5.08 5.42 15.78
CA ILE A 112 6.44 4.97 15.45
C ILE A 112 7.26 6.13 14.87
N ASN A 113 8.59 5.97 14.83
CA ASN A 113 9.44 6.92 14.15
C ASN A 113 9.16 6.88 12.64
N GLN A 114 9.20 8.01 11.96
CA GLN A 114 8.96 8.09 10.49
C GLN A 114 9.90 7.17 9.68
N LYS A 115 11.14 6.97 10.12
CA LYS A 115 12.08 6.03 9.49
C LYS A 115 11.62 4.56 9.58
N GLN A 116 10.74 4.24 10.51
CA GLN A 116 10.15 2.91 10.71
C GLN A 116 8.84 2.70 9.94
N ASP A 117 8.40 3.72 9.18
CA ASP A 117 7.18 3.62 8.38
C ASP A 117 7.40 2.78 7.12
N LEU A 118 7.26 1.48 7.26
CA LEU A 118 7.38 0.51 6.18
C LEU A 118 6.11 0.40 5.34
N ILE A 119 4.98 0.83 5.90
CA ILE A 119 3.67 0.55 5.30
C ILE A 119 3.26 1.55 4.22
N THR A 120 3.62 2.82 4.37
CA THR A 120 3.23 3.83 3.39
C THR A 120 3.79 3.54 2.00
N PRO A 121 5.09 3.27 1.86
CA PRO A 121 5.65 2.92 0.57
C PRO A 121 5.05 1.63 -0.01
N LEU A 122 4.74 0.64 0.84
CA LEU A 122 4.04 -0.58 0.43
C LEU A 122 2.67 -0.26 -0.18
N LEU A 123 1.85 0.53 0.51
CA LEU A 123 0.53 0.96 0.02
C LEU A 123 0.63 1.75 -1.28
N VAL A 124 1.62 2.65 -1.39
CA VAL A 124 1.87 3.44 -2.60
C VAL A 124 2.18 2.55 -3.79
N VAL A 125 3.10 1.60 -3.64
CA VAL A 125 3.48 0.70 -4.73
C VAL A 125 2.30 -0.18 -5.14
N GLN A 126 1.57 -0.73 -4.18
CA GLN A 126 0.39 -1.56 -4.46
C GLN A 126 -0.73 -0.77 -5.14
N PHE A 127 -1.01 0.44 -4.67
CA PHE A 127 -1.96 1.33 -5.32
C PHE A 127 -1.59 1.59 -6.78
N LEU A 128 -0.32 1.93 -7.05
CA LEU A 128 0.16 2.22 -8.40
C LEU A 128 0.04 1.01 -9.34
N GLN A 129 0.25 -0.22 -8.85
CA GLN A 129 0.08 -1.43 -9.65
C GLN A 129 -1.38 -1.69 -10.00
N LEU A 130 -2.28 -1.55 -9.02
CA LEU A 130 -3.72 -1.64 -9.26
C LEU A 130 -4.17 -0.57 -10.24
N LEU A 131 -3.69 0.66 -10.06
CA LEU A 131 -4.00 1.78 -10.94
C LEU A 131 -3.54 1.53 -12.38
N LYS A 132 -2.30 1.01 -12.58
CA LYS A 132 -1.79 0.60 -13.89
C LYS A 132 -2.70 -0.44 -14.54
N THR A 133 -3.18 -1.42 -13.76
CA THR A 133 -4.09 -2.46 -14.26
C THR A 133 -5.44 -1.86 -14.67
N ILE A 134 -5.99 -0.94 -13.87
CA ILE A 134 -7.23 -0.22 -14.17
C ILE A 134 -7.07 0.61 -15.46
N VAL A 135 -6.00 1.38 -15.57
CA VAL A 135 -5.73 2.21 -16.76
C VAL A 135 -5.58 1.35 -18.02
N ARG A 136 -4.89 0.20 -17.93
CA ARG A 136 -4.75 -0.74 -19.05
C ARG A 136 -6.08 -1.33 -19.50
N LYS A 137 -7.03 -1.59 -18.59
CA LYS A 137 -8.38 -2.07 -18.89
C LYS A 137 -9.33 -0.95 -19.34
N GLY A 138 -8.95 0.30 -19.16
CA GLY A 138 -9.78 1.48 -19.36
C GLY A 138 -10.49 1.92 -18.10
N LEU A 139 -10.57 3.25 -17.91
CA LEU A 139 -11.26 3.83 -16.75
C LEU A 139 -12.76 3.57 -16.82
N LYS A 140 -13.37 3.38 -15.64
CA LYS A 140 -14.82 3.26 -15.48
C LYS A 140 -15.52 4.52 -16.00
N LYS A 141 -16.57 4.34 -16.80
CA LYS A 141 -17.53 5.39 -17.13
C LYS A 141 -18.80 5.19 -16.33
N SER A 142 -19.36 6.25 -15.80
CA SER A 142 -20.68 6.23 -15.19
C SER A 142 -21.35 7.59 -15.24
N TYR A 143 -22.63 7.65 -14.90
CA TYR A 143 -23.33 8.93 -14.73
C TYR A 143 -22.87 9.64 -13.48
N TYR A 144 -22.62 10.93 -13.61
CA TYR A 144 -22.28 11.81 -12.50
C TYR A 144 -22.98 13.16 -12.64
N LYS A 145 -23.31 13.78 -11.51
CA LYS A 145 -23.99 15.08 -11.49
C LYS A 145 -22.99 16.20 -11.75
N VAL A 146 -23.37 17.07 -12.68
CA VAL A 146 -22.65 18.31 -13.02
C VAL A 146 -23.52 19.49 -12.60
N GLU A 147 -22.92 20.43 -11.87
CA GLU A 147 -23.51 21.73 -11.57
C GLU A 147 -22.69 22.80 -12.28
N GLN A 148 -23.30 23.49 -13.21
CA GLN A 148 -22.61 24.46 -14.04
C GLN A 148 -23.45 25.70 -14.28
N ASN A 149 -22.78 26.85 -14.30
CA ASN A 149 -23.39 28.12 -14.73
C ASN A 149 -23.31 28.20 -16.25
N LEU A 150 -24.42 27.99 -16.91
CA LEU A 150 -24.55 27.95 -18.38
C LEU A 150 -24.92 29.30 -18.92
N ASN A 151 -24.30 29.73 -20.02
CA ASN A 151 -24.59 30.97 -20.71
C ASN A 151 -25.57 30.69 -21.84
N SER A 152 -26.74 31.41 -21.83
CA SER A 152 -27.79 31.27 -22.84
C SER A 152 -28.28 29.84 -23.11
N LYS A 153 -28.15 28.99 -22.12
CA LYS A 153 -28.54 27.56 -22.19
C LYS A 153 -29.17 27.09 -20.88
N ILE A 154 -30.12 26.18 -21.00
CA ILE A 154 -30.69 25.43 -19.87
C ILE A 154 -30.47 23.95 -20.14
N LYS A 155 -29.92 23.21 -19.18
CA LYS A 155 -29.71 21.75 -19.25
C LYS A 155 -30.08 21.11 -17.92
N GLY A 156 -30.99 20.15 -17.95
CA GLY A 156 -31.45 19.47 -16.75
C GLY A 156 -32.26 20.39 -15.81
N LYS A 157 -32.01 20.32 -14.51
CA LYS A 157 -32.73 21.04 -13.45
C LYS A 157 -32.10 22.42 -13.21
N VAL A 158 -32.88 23.49 -13.26
CA VAL A 158 -32.44 24.84 -12.86
C VAL A 158 -32.30 24.94 -11.34
N LEU A 159 -31.16 25.38 -10.89
CA LEU A 159 -30.87 25.66 -9.47
C LEU A 159 -31.25 27.13 -9.18
N VAL A 160 -32.55 27.34 -8.92
CA VAL A 160 -33.14 28.70 -8.79
C VAL A 160 -32.41 29.56 -7.75
N SER A 161 -32.18 29.02 -6.54
CA SER A 161 -31.51 29.75 -5.46
C SER A 161 -30.09 30.18 -5.83
N GLN A 162 -29.34 29.31 -6.54
CA GLN A 162 -27.99 29.63 -6.99
C GLN A 162 -28.03 30.65 -8.16
N THR A 163 -28.98 30.48 -9.09
CA THR A 163 -29.19 31.43 -10.20
C THR A 163 -29.50 32.82 -9.69
N LEU A 164 -30.43 32.94 -8.73
CA LEU A 164 -30.74 34.24 -8.12
C LEU A 164 -29.51 34.89 -7.47
N LYS A 165 -28.84 34.16 -6.58
CA LYS A 165 -27.68 34.68 -5.83
C LYS A 165 -26.47 35.01 -6.70
N GLN A 166 -26.17 34.20 -7.72
CA GLN A 166 -24.93 34.33 -8.50
C GLN A 166 -25.11 35.08 -9.81
N ASN A 167 -26.34 35.09 -10.36
CA ASN A 167 -26.58 35.67 -11.67
C ASN A 167 -27.52 36.89 -11.61
N VAL A 168 -28.73 36.74 -11.07
CA VAL A 168 -29.73 37.83 -11.07
C VAL A 168 -29.26 39.03 -10.25
N ILE A 169 -28.82 38.81 -9.00
CA ILE A 169 -28.29 39.86 -8.12
C ILE A 169 -27.05 40.53 -8.71
N LYS A 170 -26.26 39.80 -9.51
CA LYS A 170 -25.02 40.29 -10.15
C LYS A 170 -25.23 40.80 -11.57
N ASN A 171 -26.48 41.06 -11.99
CA ASN A 171 -26.84 41.53 -13.35
C ASN A 171 -26.26 40.66 -14.48
N LYS A 172 -26.35 39.33 -14.37
CA LYS A 172 -25.96 38.38 -15.41
C LYS A 172 -27.16 37.60 -15.95
N PRO A 173 -28.10 38.28 -16.69
CA PRO A 173 -29.40 37.69 -17.05
C PRO A 173 -29.30 36.50 -18.02
N THR A 174 -28.18 36.39 -18.76
CA THR A 174 -27.96 35.29 -19.73
C THR A 174 -27.42 34.03 -19.08
N GLN A 175 -27.10 34.05 -17.79
CA GLN A 175 -26.51 32.90 -17.11
C GLN A 175 -27.52 32.19 -16.20
N THR A 176 -27.53 30.88 -16.24
CA THR A 176 -28.41 30.04 -15.45
C THR A 176 -27.65 28.86 -14.83
N TYR A 177 -27.71 28.73 -13.52
CA TYR A 177 -27.16 27.57 -12.84
C TYR A 177 -28.05 26.35 -13.07
N CYS A 178 -27.46 25.29 -13.66
CA CYS A 178 -28.15 24.05 -13.97
C CYS A 178 -27.45 22.87 -13.33
N GLN A 179 -28.23 21.86 -12.95
CA GLN A 179 -27.78 20.54 -12.51
C GLN A 179 -28.28 19.49 -13.49
N TYR A 180 -27.36 18.69 -14.02
CA TYR A 180 -27.68 17.63 -14.98
C TYR A 180 -26.72 16.46 -14.81
N ASP A 181 -27.09 15.29 -15.37
CA ASP A 181 -26.21 14.13 -15.36
C ASP A 181 -25.42 14.02 -16.67
N GLU A 182 -24.14 13.71 -16.52
CA GLU A 182 -23.25 13.40 -17.65
C GLU A 182 -22.71 11.99 -17.52
N PHE A 183 -22.55 11.30 -18.66
CA PHE A 183 -21.91 9.98 -18.74
C PHE A 183 -20.46 10.14 -19.17
N GLY A 184 -19.51 9.76 -18.33
CA GLY A 184 -18.09 9.93 -18.63
C GLY A 184 -17.18 9.44 -17.53
N PHE A 185 -15.92 9.84 -17.61
CA PHE A 185 -14.87 9.40 -16.69
C PHE A 185 -14.83 10.16 -15.36
N ASN A 186 -15.51 11.31 -15.24
CA ASN A 186 -15.41 12.18 -14.08
C ASN A 186 -16.28 11.72 -12.89
N CYS A 187 -16.47 10.41 -12.73
CA CYS A 187 -17.18 9.80 -11.61
C CYS A 187 -16.36 9.84 -10.33
N ILE A 188 -17.03 9.65 -9.19
CA ILE A 188 -16.42 9.79 -7.86
C ILE A 188 -15.26 8.82 -7.64
N GLU A 189 -15.35 7.61 -8.16
CA GLU A 189 -14.32 6.59 -8.06
C GLU A 189 -13.02 7.05 -8.74
N ASN A 190 -13.11 7.54 -9.98
CA ASN A 190 -11.94 8.01 -10.71
C ASN A 190 -11.35 9.28 -10.08
N ARG A 191 -12.18 10.16 -9.52
CA ARG A 191 -11.70 11.34 -8.78
C ARG A 191 -10.89 10.94 -7.55
N ILE A 192 -11.34 9.91 -6.80
CA ILE A 192 -10.59 9.36 -5.66
C ILE A 192 -9.23 8.83 -6.12
N LEU A 193 -9.21 8.04 -7.19
CA LEU A 193 -7.96 7.49 -7.75
C LEU A 193 -7.02 8.61 -8.20
N LYS A 194 -7.54 9.63 -8.92
CA LYS A 194 -6.74 10.80 -9.34
C LYS A 194 -6.18 11.56 -8.14
N ARG A 195 -7.00 11.86 -7.15
CA ARG A 195 -6.57 12.57 -5.94
C ARG A 195 -5.45 11.82 -5.22
N THR A 196 -5.58 10.49 -5.13
CA THR A 196 -4.53 9.65 -4.54
C THR A 196 -3.26 9.66 -5.37
N LEU A 197 -3.38 9.60 -6.69
CA LEU A 197 -2.22 9.68 -7.60
C LEU A 197 -1.47 11.01 -7.45
N VAL A 198 -2.19 12.15 -7.39
CA VAL A 198 -1.60 13.47 -7.14
C VAL A 198 -0.90 13.51 -5.77
N PHE A 199 -1.56 12.97 -4.74
CA PHE A 199 -0.95 12.87 -3.42
C PHE A 199 0.36 12.05 -3.46
N ILE A 200 0.35 10.90 -4.14
CA ILE A 200 1.55 10.04 -4.26
C ILE A 200 2.69 10.78 -4.97
N GLN A 201 2.41 11.56 -6.02
CA GLN A 201 3.43 12.37 -6.69
C GLN A 201 4.08 13.36 -5.72
N GLN A 202 3.29 14.03 -4.88
CA GLN A 202 3.78 14.96 -3.86
C GLN A 202 4.56 14.22 -2.76
N TYR A 203 4.07 13.06 -2.29
CA TYR A 203 4.77 12.24 -1.31
C TYR A 203 6.14 11.78 -1.81
N LEU A 204 6.21 11.31 -3.05
CA LEU A 204 7.45 10.79 -3.67
C LEU A 204 8.48 11.88 -3.93
N SER A 205 8.11 13.15 -4.03
CA SER A 205 9.08 14.25 -4.14
C SER A 205 10.02 14.33 -2.92
N LEU A 206 9.57 13.83 -1.77
CA LEU A 206 10.35 13.74 -0.53
C LEU A 206 11.34 12.54 -0.52
N PHE A 207 11.15 11.57 -1.44
CA PHE A 207 11.92 10.34 -1.52
C PHE A 207 12.42 10.06 -2.94
N PRO A 208 13.45 10.80 -3.42
CA PRO A 208 13.89 10.76 -4.83
C PRO A 208 14.29 9.36 -5.33
N THR A 209 14.85 8.53 -4.45
CA THR A 209 15.26 7.16 -4.79
C THR A 209 14.05 6.31 -5.18
N TYR A 210 12.98 6.37 -4.39
CA TYR A 210 11.74 5.63 -4.66
C TYR A 210 10.97 6.23 -5.83
N ALA A 211 10.99 7.56 -5.98
CA ALA A 211 10.37 8.24 -7.11
C ALA A 211 10.88 7.69 -8.45
N LYS A 212 12.19 7.50 -8.59
CA LYS A 212 12.79 6.92 -9.81
C LYS A 212 12.27 5.51 -10.12
N LEU A 213 12.04 4.69 -9.11
CA LEU A 213 11.57 3.30 -9.29
C LEU A 213 10.12 3.23 -9.80
N VAL A 214 9.25 4.13 -9.35
CA VAL A 214 7.81 4.10 -9.67
C VAL A 214 7.39 5.11 -10.73
N SER A 215 8.26 6.06 -11.12
CA SER A 215 7.96 7.07 -12.13
C SER A 215 7.45 6.49 -13.47
N PRO A 216 7.94 5.36 -14.00
CA PRO A 216 7.40 4.79 -15.24
C PRO A 216 5.91 4.44 -15.11
N ILE A 217 5.45 3.96 -13.94
CA ILE A 217 4.05 3.63 -13.70
C ILE A 217 3.21 4.90 -13.59
N ILE A 218 3.72 5.90 -12.88
CA ILE A 218 3.04 7.20 -12.72
C ILE A 218 2.85 7.85 -14.09
N ASN A 219 3.92 7.94 -14.88
CA ASN A 219 3.90 8.53 -16.22
C ASN A 219 2.93 7.81 -17.18
N TYR A 220 2.79 6.50 -17.02
CA TYR A 220 1.81 5.71 -17.76
C TYR A 220 0.36 6.03 -17.33
N CYS A 221 0.12 6.24 -16.02
CA CYS A 221 -1.22 6.40 -15.49
C CYS A 221 -1.76 7.84 -15.61
N VAL A 222 -0.92 8.87 -15.43
CA VAL A 222 -1.34 10.28 -15.38
C VAL A 222 -2.18 10.72 -16.58
N PRO A 223 -1.82 10.41 -17.84
CA PRO A 223 -2.60 10.86 -19.00
C PRO A 223 -4.04 10.34 -19.00
N ALA A 224 -4.29 9.14 -18.48
CA ALA A 224 -5.63 8.55 -18.43
C ALA A 224 -6.62 9.36 -17.60
N PHE A 225 -6.14 10.16 -16.65
CA PHE A 225 -6.96 10.97 -15.76
C PHE A 225 -7.09 12.43 -16.20
N HIS A 226 -6.77 12.77 -17.46
CA HIS A 226 -6.83 14.15 -17.96
C HIS A 226 -8.23 14.77 -17.78
N GLU A 227 -9.28 14.04 -18.12
CA GLU A 227 -10.69 14.50 -18.02
C GLU A 227 -11.32 14.32 -16.62
N VAL A 228 -10.56 13.90 -15.64
CA VAL A 228 -11.06 13.62 -14.28
C VAL A 228 -10.66 14.77 -13.36
N ASP A 229 -11.60 15.29 -12.56
CA ASP A 229 -11.31 16.29 -11.53
C ASP A 229 -10.64 15.64 -10.31
N GLU A 230 -9.79 16.40 -9.62
CA GLU A 230 -9.20 15.93 -8.34
C GLU A 230 -9.98 16.41 -7.10
N LYS A 231 -10.96 17.29 -7.26
CA LYS A 231 -11.77 17.81 -6.15
C LYS A 231 -12.72 16.74 -5.64
N ILE A 232 -12.56 16.34 -4.38
CA ILE A 232 -13.38 15.33 -3.72
C ILE A 232 -13.88 15.87 -2.38
N ASP A 233 -15.16 15.64 -2.10
CA ASP A 233 -15.68 15.69 -0.74
C ASP A 233 -15.39 14.35 -0.06
N LEU A 234 -14.40 14.34 0.83
CA LEU A 234 -13.97 13.12 1.54
C LEU A 234 -15.06 12.49 2.41
N LYS A 235 -16.12 13.23 2.76
CA LYS A 235 -17.28 12.67 3.48
C LYS A 235 -18.06 11.66 2.62
N ARG A 236 -17.99 11.77 1.30
CA ARG A 236 -18.64 10.87 0.34
C ARG A 236 -17.89 9.57 0.06
N LEU A 237 -16.69 9.38 0.62
CA LEU A 237 -15.90 8.16 0.45
C LEU A 237 -16.59 6.87 0.95
N LYS A 238 -17.57 6.99 1.84
CA LYS A 238 -18.32 5.85 2.41
C LYS A 238 -19.40 5.28 1.48
N SER A 239 -19.77 5.97 0.40
CA SER A 239 -20.95 5.64 -0.42
C SER A 239 -20.66 5.09 -1.80
N VAL A 240 -19.44 4.56 -2.03
CA VAL A 240 -19.09 4.03 -3.35
C VAL A 240 -19.76 2.67 -3.57
N SER A 241 -20.70 2.61 -4.53
CA SER A 241 -21.41 1.40 -4.91
C SER A 241 -20.44 0.34 -5.45
N GLN A 242 -20.55 -0.88 -4.90
CA GLN A 242 -19.73 -2.01 -5.30
C GLN A 242 -20.36 -2.71 -6.52
N ASN A 243 -19.72 -2.59 -7.68
CA ASN A 243 -20.08 -3.37 -8.85
C ASN A 243 -19.03 -4.49 -9.06
N SER A 244 -19.48 -5.74 -9.13
CA SER A 244 -18.63 -6.93 -9.26
C SER A 244 -17.73 -6.93 -10.50
N PHE A 245 -18.09 -6.20 -11.55
CA PHE A 245 -17.30 -6.08 -12.78
C PHE A 245 -15.96 -5.36 -12.62
N TYR A 246 -15.76 -4.64 -11.52
CA TYR A 246 -14.58 -3.81 -11.28
C TYR A 246 -13.86 -4.21 -9.99
N LYS A 247 -13.39 -5.47 -9.94
CA LYS A 247 -12.71 -6.01 -8.75
C LYS A 247 -11.49 -5.17 -8.35
N GLU A 248 -10.67 -4.77 -9.33
CA GLU A 248 -9.48 -3.95 -9.11
C GLU A 248 -9.83 -2.56 -8.56
N TYR A 249 -10.97 -1.99 -8.95
CA TYR A 249 -11.46 -0.72 -8.40
C TYR A 249 -11.76 -0.82 -6.92
N LYS A 250 -12.35 -1.92 -6.45
CA LYS A 250 -12.64 -2.11 -5.02
C LYS A 250 -11.37 -2.08 -4.19
N GLU A 251 -10.35 -2.81 -4.62
CA GLU A 251 -9.06 -2.87 -3.93
C GLU A 251 -8.32 -1.52 -4.02
N ALA A 252 -8.25 -0.91 -5.21
CA ALA A 252 -7.61 0.38 -5.41
C ALA A 252 -8.26 1.50 -4.59
N LEU A 253 -9.59 1.55 -4.53
CA LEU A 253 -10.34 2.53 -3.73
C LEU A 253 -10.15 2.30 -2.23
N HIS A 254 -10.07 1.04 -1.81
CA HIS A 254 -9.75 0.71 -0.42
C HIS A 254 -8.38 1.27 -0.04
N ILE A 255 -7.33 0.95 -0.82
CA ILE A 255 -5.97 1.44 -0.57
C ILE A 255 -5.89 2.97 -0.70
N ALA A 256 -6.57 3.55 -1.70
CA ALA A 256 -6.66 5.00 -1.87
C ALA A 256 -7.21 5.69 -0.60
N ASN A 257 -8.31 5.14 -0.05
CA ASN A 257 -8.89 5.65 1.19
C ASN A 257 -7.93 5.55 2.37
N LEU A 258 -7.13 4.49 2.45
CA LEU A 258 -6.13 4.31 3.49
C LEU A 258 -5.03 5.34 3.38
N ILE A 259 -4.47 5.51 2.19
CA ILE A 259 -3.46 6.54 1.92
C ILE A 259 -4.01 7.93 2.26
N LEU A 260 -5.17 8.31 1.73
CA LEU A 260 -5.75 9.63 1.96
C LEU A 260 -6.14 9.90 3.41
N LYS A 261 -6.67 8.90 4.14
CA LYS A 261 -6.99 9.04 5.57
C LYS A 261 -5.75 9.13 6.44
N ARG A 262 -4.73 8.35 6.14
CA ARG A 262 -3.49 8.29 6.91
C ARG A 262 -2.74 9.61 6.88
N PHE A 263 -2.66 10.22 5.71
CA PHE A 263 -2.01 11.51 5.51
C PHE A 263 -3.00 12.67 5.54
N GLY A 264 -4.22 12.40 5.96
CA GLY A 264 -5.35 13.27 5.94
C GLY A 264 -4.98 14.74 6.16
N TYR A 265 -4.93 15.49 5.09
CA TYR A 265 -4.91 16.93 5.05
C TYR A 265 -3.55 17.66 5.13
N ASN A 266 -2.41 17.04 5.52
CA ASN A 266 -1.20 17.82 5.80
C ASN A 266 0.08 17.23 5.22
N ILE A 267 0.27 17.34 3.89
CA ILE A 267 1.61 17.17 3.27
C ILE A 267 2.59 18.20 3.86
N LYS A 268 2.13 19.39 4.21
CA LYS A 268 2.94 20.43 4.88
C LYS A 268 3.47 20.01 6.25
N GLU A 269 2.77 19.14 6.97
CA GLU A 269 3.27 18.59 8.24
C GLU A 269 4.37 17.54 8.03
N ILE A 270 4.39 16.85 6.88
CA ILE A 270 5.47 15.90 6.54
C ILE A 270 6.77 16.65 6.26
N GLU A 271 6.72 17.80 5.55
CA GLU A 271 7.90 18.62 5.24
C GLU A 271 8.56 19.24 6.47
N THR A 272 7.78 19.54 7.52
CA THR A 272 8.28 20.15 8.77
C THR A 272 8.78 19.14 9.80
N GLN A 273 8.70 17.82 9.52
CA GLN A 273 8.84 16.76 10.53
C GLN A 273 10.14 15.95 10.42
N ASN A 274 11.29 16.57 10.15
CA ASN A 274 12.57 15.90 10.42
C ASN A 274 12.64 15.48 11.90
N GLY A 275 12.37 14.19 12.18
CA GLY A 275 12.49 13.59 13.52
C GLY A 275 11.19 13.33 14.27
N LYS A 276 10.00 13.46 13.65
CA LYS A 276 8.71 13.27 14.32
C LYS A 276 8.14 11.85 14.13
N THR A 277 7.22 11.48 15.04
CA THR A 277 6.51 10.21 15.04
C THR A 277 5.35 10.21 14.05
N VAL A 278 5.08 9.04 13.47
CA VAL A 278 3.97 8.79 12.55
C VAL A 278 3.02 7.77 13.16
N LYS A 279 1.72 7.96 13.01
CA LYS A 279 0.70 6.99 13.44
C LYS A 279 0.44 5.98 12.35
N VAL A 280 0.68 4.71 12.64
CA VAL A 280 0.47 3.59 11.72
C VAL A 280 -0.54 2.59 12.28
N PRO A 281 -1.39 1.96 11.46
CA PRO A 281 -2.12 0.78 11.90
C PRO A 281 -1.15 -0.36 12.17
N PRO A 282 -1.46 -1.29 13.07
CA PRO A 282 -0.66 -2.51 13.21
C PRO A 282 -0.56 -3.27 11.88
N PHE A 283 0.63 -3.78 11.56
CA PHE A 283 0.86 -4.48 10.30
C PHE A 283 2.00 -5.51 10.41
N TRP A 284 1.98 -6.50 9.52
CA TRP A 284 3.02 -7.49 9.35
C TRP A 284 3.32 -7.73 7.88
N ILE A 285 4.57 -7.96 7.55
CA ILE A 285 5.07 -8.32 6.21
C ILE A 285 5.86 -9.63 6.33
N ASP A 286 5.54 -10.59 5.47
CA ASP A 286 6.24 -11.88 5.35
C ASP A 286 7.54 -11.66 4.54
N MET A 287 8.67 -11.62 5.23
CA MET A 287 9.97 -11.33 4.61
C MET A 287 10.51 -12.45 3.72
N PRO A 288 10.46 -13.75 4.11
CA PRO A 288 10.80 -14.84 3.21
C PRO A 288 10.03 -14.78 1.90
N LYS A 289 8.71 -14.61 1.97
CA LYS A 289 7.88 -14.50 0.78
C LYS A 289 8.23 -13.28 -0.07
N LEU A 290 8.47 -12.13 0.55
CA LEU A 290 8.91 -10.93 -0.17
C LEU A 290 10.23 -11.19 -0.90
N PHE A 291 11.17 -11.89 -0.24
CA PHE A 291 12.46 -12.24 -0.83
C PHE A 291 12.31 -13.19 -2.03
N GLU A 292 11.50 -14.25 -1.89
CA GLU A 292 11.19 -15.16 -3.00
C GLU A 292 10.59 -14.42 -4.19
N LEU A 293 9.59 -13.54 -3.96
CA LEU A 293 8.96 -12.77 -5.03
C LEU A 293 9.94 -11.78 -5.68
N TYR A 294 10.86 -11.21 -4.91
CA TYR A 294 11.93 -10.37 -5.43
C TYR A 294 12.86 -11.14 -6.37
N ILE A 295 13.32 -12.30 -5.95
CA ILE A 295 14.15 -13.19 -6.78
C ILE A 295 13.39 -13.65 -8.02
N LEU A 296 12.09 -13.97 -7.89
CA LEU A 296 11.23 -14.27 -9.04
C LEU A 296 11.23 -13.12 -10.06
N GLY A 297 11.09 -11.87 -9.60
CA GLY A 297 11.16 -10.69 -10.46
C GLY A 297 12.47 -10.61 -11.23
N LEU A 298 13.61 -10.78 -10.55
CA LEU A 298 14.93 -10.77 -11.18
C LEU A 298 15.13 -11.93 -12.17
N LEU A 299 14.65 -13.11 -11.83
CA LEU A 299 14.73 -14.27 -12.72
C LEU A 299 13.86 -14.09 -13.96
N LYS A 300 12.67 -13.50 -13.83
CA LYS A 300 11.80 -13.19 -14.97
C LYS A 300 12.38 -12.09 -15.86
N ASP A 301 13.05 -11.08 -15.31
CA ASP A 301 13.76 -10.07 -16.09
C ASP A 301 14.83 -10.73 -17.00
N LYS A 302 15.46 -11.82 -16.54
CA LYS A 302 16.53 -12.51 -17.27
C LYS A 302 16.04 -13.67 -18.15
N TYR A 303 15.09 -14.47 -17.65
CA TYR A 303 14.67 -15.73 -18.26
C TYR A 303 13.23 -15.72 -18.78
N PHE A 304 12.50 -14.62 -18.60
CA PHE A 304 11.11 -14.43 -19.07
C PHE A 304 10.17 -15.58 -18.63
N ASN A 305 9.46 -16.18 -19.55
CA ASN A 305 8.49 -17.25 -19.27
C ASN A 305 9.11 -18.62 -18.99
N ARG A 306 10.45 -18.75 -19.03
CA ARG A 306 11.15 -20.00 -18.73
C ARG A 306 11.28 -20.29 -17.24
N ILE A 307 10.94 -19.32 -16.37
CA ILE A 307 10.87 -19.50 -14.91
C ILE A 307 9.44 -19.81 -14.49
N GLN A 308 9.31 -20.89 -13.75
CA GLN A 308 8.06 -21.30 -13.10
C GLN A 308 8.26 -21.20 -11.56
N PHE A 309 7.23 -20.71 -10.88
CA PHE A 309 7.25 -20.41 -9.43
C PHE A 309 6.38 -21.39 -8.66
N GLN A 310 6.92 -21.95 -7.57
CA GLN A 310 6.23 -22.84 -6.62
C GLN A 310 5.41 -23.96 -7.28
N ILE A 311 6.01 -24.72 -8.20
CA ILE A 311 5.33 -25.83 -8.86
C ILE A 311 5.31 -27.03 -7.94
N GLN A 312 4.13 -27.62 -7.78
CA GLN A 312 3.98 -28.88 -7.06
C GLN A 312 4.68 -30.01 -7.82
N GLY A 313 5.74 -30.53 -7.26
CA GLY A 313 6.46 -31.70 -7.77
C GLY A 313 6.16 -32.96 -6.96
N THR A 314 6.64 -34.12 -7.44
CA THR A 314 6.47 -35.42 -6.78
C THR A 314 7.18 -35.48 -5.41
N TYR A 315 8.28 -34.75 -5.25
CA TYR A 315 9.13 -34.76 -4.05
C TYR A 315 9.12 -33.46 -3.25
N GLY A 316 8.20 -32.57 -3.55
CA GLY A 316 8.07 -31.28 -2.86
C GLY A 316 7.76 -30.12 -3.80
N GLN A 317 7.79 -28.91 -3.27
CA GLN A 317 7.50 -27.68 -3.97
C GLN A 317 8.74 -26.78 -3.93
N PRO A 318 9.60 -26.81 -4.98
CA PRO A 318 10.74 -25.89 -5.05
C PRO A 318 10.29 -24.46 -5.27
N ASP A 319 11.10 -23.50 -4.82
CA ASP A 319 10.81 -22.08 -5.03
C ASP A 319 10.71 -21.77 -6.51
N PHE A 320 11.68 -22.21 -7.33
CA PHE A 320 11.67 -21.98 -8.77
C PHE A 320 12.15 -23.19 -9.56
N VAL A 321 11.63 -23.29 -10.78
CA VAL A 321 12.12 -24.23 -11.79
C VAL A 321 12.42 -23.46 -13.06
N LEU A 322 13.67 -23.45 -13.49
CA LEU A 322 14.07 -22.95 -14.81
C LEU A 322 13.94 -24.09 -15.82
N ILE A 323 13.17 -23.87 -16.86
CA ILE A 323 12.95 -24.84 -17.95
C ILE A 323 13.48 -24.20 -19.24
N ASP A 324 14.54 -24.78 -19.76
CA ASP A 324 15.09 -24.46 -21.06
C ASP A 324 15.10 -25.73 -21.93
N GLU A 325 15.28 -25.63 -23.25
CA GLU A 325 15.16 -26.74 -24.20
C GLU A 325 15.94 -28.01 -23.77
N ASN A 326 17.13 -27.80 -23.14
CA ASN A 326 18.01 -28.88 -22.70
C ASN A 326 18.35 -28.87 -21.20
N LEU A 327 17.75 -27.96 -20.42
CA LEU A 327 18.10 -27.78 -19.01
C LEU A 327 16.87 -27.63 -18.15
N LYS A 328 16.77 -28.48 -17.10
CA LYS A 328 15.84 -28.26 -16.00
C LYS A 328 16.69 -27.99 -14.74
N MET A 329 16.56 -26.81 -14.18
CA MET A 329 17.27 -26.43 -12.95
C MET A 329 16.26 -26.09 -11.87
N ILE A 330 16.44 -26.68 -10.69
CA ILE A 330 15.72 -26.35 -9.48
C ILE A 330 16.51 -25.29 -8.73
N ILE A 331 15.85 -24.20 -8.33
CA ILE A 331 16.44 -23.11 -7.59
C ILE A 331 15.66 -22.96 -6.29
N ASP A 332 16.35 -22.99 -5.16
CA ASP A 332 15.81 -22.74 -3.84
C ASP A 332 16.47 -21.51 -3.23
N THR A 333 15.70 -20.62 -2.63
CA THR A 333 16.21 -19.37 -2.09
C THR A 333 16.29 -19.41 -0.57
N LYS A 334 17.32 -18.81 -0.02
CA LYS A 334 17.50 -18.72 1.43
C LYS A 334 17.64 -17.27 1.86
N TYR A 335 16.64 -16.77 2.58
CA TYR A 335 16.68 -15.47 3.21
C TYR A 335 17.52 -15.54 4.50
N LYS A 336 18.85 -15.40 4.36
CA LYS A 336 19.82 -15.50 5.45
C LYS A 336 20.85 -14.37 5.39
N ARG A 337 21.45 -14.01 6.55
CA ARG A 337 22.64 -13.17 6.58
C ARG A 337 23.77 -13.89 5.82
N LYS A 338 24.61 -13.11 5.11
CA LYS A 338 25.82 -13.66 4.48
C LYS A 338 26.60 -14.42 5.54
N TYR A 339 26.98 -15.67 5.25
CA TYR A 339 27.97 -16.34 6.04
C TYR A 339 29.26 -15.52 5.96
N GLN A 340 29.74 -15.01 7.09
CA GLN A 340 31.13 -14.64 7.19
C GLN A 340 31.86 -15.99 7.16
N GLU A 341 32.69 -16.21 6.14
CA GLU A 341 33.67 -17.27 6.23
C GLU A 341 34.50 -16.97 7.47
N GLU A 342 34.40 -17.82 8.47
CA GLU A 342 35.35 -17.86 9.57
C GLU A 342 36.73 -18.09 8.94
N LYS A 343 37.61 -17.07 9.02
CA LYS A 343 38.98 -17.17 8.62
C LYS A 343 39.77 -17.98 9.62
#